data_45f8a69ce4c4e2db9f0f8b9e8964bf5a
#
_entry.id   45f8a69ce4c4e2db9f0f8b9e8964bf5a
#
_cell.length_a   1.000
_cell.length_b   1.000
_cell.length_c   1.000
_cell.angle_alpha   90.00
_cell.angle_beta   90.00
_cell.angle_gamma   90.00
#
_symmetry.space_group_name_H-M   'P 1'
#
loop_
_entity.id
_entity.type
_entity.pdbx_description
1 polymer ?
#
loop_
_entity_poly.entity_id
_entity_poly.type
_entity_poly.pdbx_seq_one_letter_code
_entity_poly.pdbx_strand_id
1 'polypeptide(L)'
;DLVRSRGLGDVYKRQIYTCLVIATLYLFEITLTLPGIAGIILSIGMAVDANVIIFARIREEIATGKTVNSSMKIGFKKAMSAILDGNITTIIAALVLIALGSGTVKGFAYTLMIGIVLSMFTALVVTRWILYSFYAIGIRDEKFYGRAKERRTLNFLGKRGVFFAVSLAMIAAGFIGMGVHAAKGSGALNYGLDFVGGTSTTAD
;
A
#
# COMPACT_ATOMS: atom_id res chain seq x y z
N ASP A 1 12.33 -23.17 5.03
CA ASP A 1 12.57 -22.96 3.57
C ASP A 1 11.43 -22.23 2.85
N LEU A 2 10.19 -22.42 3.26
CA LEU A 2 8.99 -21.77 2.66
C LEU A 2 8.94 -20.25 2.85
N VAL A 3 9.37 -19.77 4.01
CA VAL A 3 9.48 -18.33 4.31
C VAL A 3 10.63 -17.72 3.50
N ARG A 4 11.68 -18.49 3.29
CA ARG A 4 12.87 -18.05 2.54
C ARG A 4 12.63 -17.92 1.04
N SER A 5 11.91 -18.83 0.41
CA SER A 5 11.58 -18.75 -1.03
C SER A 5 10.59 -17.63 -1.35
N ARG A 6 9.61 -17.36 -0.46
CA ARG A 6 8.72 -16.21 -0.56
C ARG A 6 9.48 -14.90 -0.36
N GLY A 7 10.36 -14.85 0.64
CA GLY A 7 11.20 -13.68 0.90
C GLY A 7 12.07 -13.31 -0.29
N LEU A 8 12.68 -14.28 -0.97
CA LEU A 8 13.48 -14.05 -2.17
C LEU A 8 12.64 -13.47 -3.31
N GLY A 9 11.48 -14.06 -3.61
CA GLY A 9 10.57 -13.54 -4.64
C GLY A 9 10.12 -12.12 -4.38
N ASP A 10 9.80 -11.78 -3.13
CA ASP A 10 9.38 -10.44 -2.73
C ASP A 10 10.55 -9.44 -2.76
N VAL A 11 11.78 -9.87 -2.45
CA VAL A 11 12.99 -9.05 -2.57
C VAL A 11 13.27 -8.70 -4.03
N TYR A 12 13.27 -9.69 -4.94
CA TYR A 12 13.48 -9.45 -6.38
C TYR A 12 12.42 -8.53 -6.98
N LYS A 13 11.14 -8.72 -6.64
CA LYS A 13 10.06 -7.84 -7.11
C LYS A 13 10.25 -6.41 -6.63
N ARG A 14 10.64 -6.23 -5.38
CA ARG A 14 10.90 -4.91 -4.81
C ARG A 14 12.09 -4.24 -5.49
N GLN A 15 13.14 -5.01 -5.82
CA GLN A 15 14.29 -4.51 -6.57
C GLN A 15 13.88 -4.07 -7.99
N ILE A 16 13.15 -4.93 -8.72
CA ILE A 16 12.64 -4.60 -10.07
C ILE A 16 11.77 -3.34 -10.01
N TYR A 17 10.85 -3.27 -9.05
CA TYR A 17 9.99 -2.10 -8.87
C TYR A 17 10.82 -0.84 -8.60
N THR A 18 11.78 -0.89 -7.67
CA THR A 18 12.64 0.25 -7.34
C THR A 18 13.47 0.70 -8.54
N CYS A 19 14.05 -0.24 -9.29
CA CYS A 19 14.78 0.07 -10.51
C CYS A 19 13.88 0.73 -11.56
N LEU A 20 12.66 0.25 -11.74
CA LEU A 20 11.68 0.84 -12.67
C LEU A 20 11.29 2.26 -12.25
N VAL A 21 11.07 2.50 -10.95
CA VAL A 21 10.76 3.85 -10.43
C VAL A 21 11.91 4.80 -10.72
N ILE A 22 13.14 4.42 -10.36
CA ILE A 22 14.35 5.26 -10.58
C ILE A 22 14.54 5.52 -12.08
N ALA A 23 14.43 4.48 -12.92
CA ALA A 23 14.56 4.62 -14.37
C ALA A 23 13.49 5.56 -14.95
N THR A 24 12.27 5.47 -14.47
CA THR A 24 11.15 6.32 -14.91
C THR A 24 11.37 7.77 -14.49
N LEU A 25 11.78 8.01 -13.25
CA LEU A 25 12.11 9.36 -12.76
C LEU A 25 13.23 10.01 -13.57
N TYR A 26 14.27 9.23 -13.90
CA TYR A 26 15.38 9.69 -14.74
C TYR A 26 14.94 10.00 -16.17
N LEU A 27 14.15 9.10 -16.79
CA LEU A 27 13.68 9.23 -18.17
C LEU A 27 12.76 10.44 -18.39
N PHE A 28 11.92 10.76 -17.39
CA PHE A 28 10.99 11.88 -17.45
C PHE A 28 11.54 13.17 -16.80
N GLU A 29 12.81 13.17 -16.40
CA GLU A 29 13.48 14.33 -15.76
C GLU A 29 12.67 14.94 -14.60
N ILE A 30 12.01 14.07 -13.81
CA ILE A 30 11.16 14.51 -12.70
C ILE A 30 12.03 14.96 -11.53
N THR A 31 11.90 16.23 -11.17
CA THR A 31 12.59 16.79 -9.99
C THR A 31 12.12 16.12 -8.70
N LEU A 32 13.07 15.52 -7.99
CA LEU A 32 12.80 14.85 -6.73
C LEU A 32 12.67 15.88 -5.61
N THR A 33 11.44 16.10 -5.14
CA THR A 33 11.16 16.96 -3.99
C THR A 33 11.09 16.15 -2.69
N LEU A 34 11.26 16.77 -1.52
CA LEU A 34 11.09 16.08 -0.22
C LEU A 34 9.73 15.35 -0.10
N PRO A 35 8.58 15.98 -0.41
CA PRO A 35 7.32 15.24 -0.49
C PRO A 35 7.30 14.17 -1.57
N GLY A 36 8.02 14.37 -2.69
CA GLY A 36 8.16 13.37 -3.74
C GLY A 36 8.83 12.09 -3.26
N ILE A 37 9.84 12.17 -2.40
CA ILE A 37 10.45 11.00 -1.75
C ILE A 37 9.40 10.25 -0.90
N ALA A 38 8.57 10.97 -0.15
CA ALA A 38 7.49 10.36 0.61
C ALA A 38 6.49 9.62 -0.30
N GLY A 39 6.17 10.18 -1.49
CA GLY A 39 5.34 9.53 -2.51
C GLY A 39 5.93 8.20 -3.00
N ILE A 40 7.25 8.16 -3.23
CA ILE A 40 7.96 6.92 -3.62
C ILE A 40 7.87 5.87 -2.50
N ILE A 41 8.17 6.24 -1.26
CA ILE A 41 8.13 5.33 -0.11
C ILE A 41 6.71 4.75 0.06
N LEU A 42 5.69 5.60 -0.06
CA LEU A 42 4.28 5.18 0.02
C LEU A 42 3.94 4.19 -1.11
N SER A 43 4.38 4.46 -2.33
CA SER A 43 4.12 3.59 -3.47
C SER A 43 4.82 2.23 -3.37
N ILE A 44 6.01 2.17 -2.76
CA ILE A 44 6.67 0.89 -2.43
C ILE A 44 5.81 0.06 -1.45
N GLY A 45 5.23 0.70 -0.44
CA GLY A 45 4.30 0.05 0.47
C GLY A 45 3.10 -0.56 -0.25
N MET A 46 2.44 0.21 -1.11
CA MET A 46 1.30 -0.25 -1.91
C MET A 46 1.67 -1.38 -2.90
N ALA A 47 2.88 -1.36 -3.45
CA ALA A 47 3.36 -2.44 -4.32
C ALA A 47 3.48 -3.77 -3.56
N VAL A 48 3.88 -3.74 -2.30
CA VAL A 48 3.92 -4.93 -1.42
C VAL A 48 2.51 -5.41 -1.12
N ASP A 49 1.58 -4.51 -0.81
CA ASP A 49 0.19 -4.85 -0.48
C ASP A 49 -0.52 -5.55 -1.64
N ALA A 50 -0.33 -5.10 -2.86
CA ALA A 50 -0.88 -5.77 -4.05
C ALA A 50 -0.46 -7.24 -4.14
N ASN A 51 0.81 -7.55 -3.85
CA ASN A 51 1.30 -8.92 -3.81
C ASN A 51 0.65 -9.74 -2.69
N VAL A 52 0.50 -9.15 -1.50
CA VAL A 52 -0.17 -9.82 -0.36
C VAL A 52 -1.60 -10.21 -0.72
N ILE A 53 -2.34 -9.33 -1.39
CA ILE A 53 -3.71 -9.60 -1.86
C ILE A 53 -3.73 -10.75 -2.87
N ILE A 54 -2.83 -10.76 -3.86
CA ILE A 54 -2.73 -11.83 -4.87
C ILE A 54 -2.49 -13.19 -4.17
N PHE A 55 -1.49 -13.26 -3.31
CA PHE A 55 -1.17 -14.50 -2.61
C PHE A 55 -2.26 -14.94 -1.62
N ALA A 56 -2.97 -14.01 -1.00
CA ALA A 56 -4.09 -14.33 -0.13
C ALA A 56 -5.22 -14.99 -0.93
N ARG A 57 -5.58 -14.43 -2.09
CA ARG A 57 -6.62 -15.00 -2.96
C ARG A 57 -6.25 -16.34 -3.55
N ILE A 58 -4.99 -16.54 -3.97
CA ILE A 58 -4.51 -17.85 -4.45
C ILE A 58 -4.64 -18.90 -3.33
N ARG A 59 -4.25 -18.56 -2.09
CA ARG A 59 -4.38 -19.45 -0.93
C ARG A 59 -5.82 -19.81 -0.60
N GLU A 60 -6.72 -18.85 -0.68
CA GLU A 60 -8.14 -19.10 -0.48
C GLU A 60 -8.67 -20.14 -1.50
N GLU A 61 -8.28 -20.01 -2.76
CA GLU A 61 -8.70 -20.95 -3.81
C GLU A 61 -8.06 -22.35 -3.64
N ILE A 62 -6.81 -22.44 -3.20
CA ILE A 62 -6.16 -23.73 -2.86
C ILE A 62 -6.89 -24.39 -1.68
N ALA A 63 -7.30 -23.62 -0.67
CA ALA A 63 -8.02 -24.14 0.48
C ALA A 63 -9.40 -24.74 0.11
N THR A 64 -9.98 -24.35 -1.03
CA THR A 64 -11.20 -24.98 -1.56
C THR A 64 -10.96 -26.30 -2.30
N GLY A 65 -9.73 -26.82 -2.33
CA GLY A 65 -9.37 -28.09 -2.97
C GLY A 65 -9.11 -28.00 -4.47
N LYS A 66 -8.90 -26.80 -5.02
CA LYS A 66 -8.58 -26.59 -6.45
C LYS A 66 -7.11 -26.83 -6.71
N THR A 67 -6.80 -27.26 -7.92
CA THR A 67 -5.39 -27.39 -8.37
C THR A 67 -4.68 -26.05 -8.34
N VAL A 68 -3.35 -26.05 -8.14
CA VAL A 68 -2.52 -24.85 -8.08
C VAL A 68 -2.71 -23.96 -9.31
N ASN A 69 -2.74 -24.53 -10.51
CA ASN A 69 -2.95 -23.77 -11.76
C ASN A 69 -4.32 -23.07 -11.80
N SER A 70 -5.39 -23.78 -11.42
CA SER A 70 -6.73 -23.21 -11.35
C SER A 70 -6.81 -22.11 -10.29
N SER A 71 -6.22 -22.35 -9.12
CA SER A 71 -6.16 -21.41 -8.02
C SER A 71 -5.39 -20.13 -8.37
N MET A 72 -4.28 -20.26 -9.12
CA MET A 72 -3.56 -19.08 -9.64
C MET A 72 -4.45 -18.27 -10.58
N LYS A 73 -5.10 -18.89 -11.57
CA LYS A 73 -5.97 -18.17 -12.53
C LYS A 73 -7.11 -17.43 -11.85
N ILE A 74 -7.82 -18.12 -10.96
CA ILE A 74 -8.98 -17.56 -10.25
C ILE A 74 -8.53 -16.52 -9.21
N GLY A 75 -7.48 -16.82 -8.46
CA GLY A 75 -6.92 -15.92 -7.45
C GLY A 75 -6.45 -14.60 -8.05
N PHE A 76 -5.73 -14.64 -9.18
CA PHE A 76 -5.35 -13.42 -9.91
C PHE A 76 -6.57 -12.61 -10.38
N LYS A 77 -7.59 -13.28 -10.94
CA LYS A 77 -8.80 -12.59 -11.40
C LYS A 77 -9.52 -11.89 -10.25
N LYS A 78 -9.64 -12.54 -9.10
CA LYS A 78 -10.26 -11.95 -7.90
C LYS A 78 -9.42 -10.84 -7.29
N ALA A 79 -8.09 -11.03 -7.24
CA ALA A 79 -7.17 -10.02 -6.72
C ALA A 79 -7.14 -8.77 -7.60
N MET A 80 -7.25 -8.93 -8.92
CA MET A 80 -7.20 -7.82 -9.88
C MET A 80 -8.26 -6.77 -9.58
N SER A 81 -9.52 -7.18 -9.34
CA SER A 81 -10.59 -6.23 -9.00
C SER A 81 -10.25 -5.43 -7.75
N ALA A 82 -9.83 -6.10 -6.66
CA ALA A 82 -9.51 -5.42 -5.41
C ALA A 82 -8.30 -4.47 -5.55
N ILE A 83 -7.28 -4.86 -6.33
CA ILE A 83 -6.10 -4.03 -6.58
C ILE A 83 -6.48 -2.81 -7.44
N LEU A 84 -7.29 -2.98 -8.47
CA LEU A 84 -7.74 -1.88 -9.32
C LEU A 84 -8.58 -0.89 -8.51
N ASP A 85 -9.58 -1.36 -7.76
CA ASP A 85 -10.47 -0.52 -6.97
C ASP A 85 -9.71 0.35 -5.95
N GLY A 86 -8.76 -0.25 -5.23
CA GLY A 86 -7.94 0.47 -4.25
C GLY A 86 -7.00 1.51 -4.88
N ASN A 87 -6.41 1.18 -6.03
CA ASN A 87 -5.45 2.08 -6.69
C ASN A 87 -6.14 3.20 -7.51
N ILE A 88 -7.32 2.95 -8.09
CA ILE A 88 -8.08 3.99 -8.83
C ILE A 88 -8.40 5.16 -7.91
N THR A 89 -8.83 4.90 -6.68
CA THR A 89 -9.12 5.98 -5.70
C THR A 89 -7.88 6.84 -5.45
N THR A 90 -6.72 6.22 -5.30
CA THR A 90 -5.46 6.94 -5.06
C THR A 90 -4.99 7.69 -6.31
N ILE A 91 -5.21 7.14 -7.50
CA ILE A 91 -4.93 7.82 -8.79
C ILE A 91 -5.80 9.07 -8.91
N ILE A 92 -7.09 8.98 -8.59
CA ILE A 92 -7.99 10.15 -8.60
C ILE A 92 -7.47 11.23 -7.65
N ALA A 93 -7.10 10.86 -6.42
CA ALA A 93 -6.52 11.81 -5.47
C ALA A 93 -5.22 12.45 -6.00
N ALA A 94 -4.34 11.67 -6.61
CA ALA A 94 -3.11 12.19 -7.23
C ALA A 94 -3.40 13.15 -8.37
N LEU A 95 -4.39 12.86 -9.23
CA LEU A 95 -4.81 13.76 -10.32
C LEU A 95 -5.36 15.08 -9.79
N VAL A 96 -6.17 15.05 -8.72
CA VAL A 96 -6.66 16.27 -8.07
C VAL A 96 -5.49 17.10 -7.52
N LEU A 97 -4.51 16.46 -6.87
CA LEU A 97 -3.31 17.13 -6.37
C LEU A 97 -2.43 17.70 -7.49
N ILE A 98 -2.38 17.07 -8.66
CA ILE A 98 -1.68 17.61 -9.83
C ILE A 98 -2.41 18.83 -10.38
N ALA A 99 -3.73 18.80 -10.42
CA ALA A 99 -4.55 19.89 -10.97
C ALA A 99 -4.57 21.12 -10.05
N LEU A 100 -4.78 20.91 -8.75
CA LEU A 100 -5.00 21.99 -7.78
C LEU A 100 -3.76 22.31 -6.92
N GLY A 101 -2.78 21.42 -6.86
CA GLY A 101 -1.58 21.60 -6.04
C GLY A 101 -0.62 22.65 -6.62
N SER A 102 0.30 23.11 -5.79
CA SER A 102 1.37 24.03 -6.17
C SER A 102 2.74 23.41 -5.83
N GLY A 103 3.79 23.81 -6.57
CA GLY A 103 5.19 23.53 -6.27
C GLY A 103 5.46 22.10 -5.80
N THR A 104 5.83 21.94 -4.53
CA THR A 104 6.23 20.69 -3.90
C THR A 104 5.12 19.64 -3.83
N VAL A 105 3.86 20.07 -3.73
CA VAL A 105 2.69 19.17 -3.70
C VAL A 105 2.51 18.48 -5.06
N LYS A 106 2.73 19.19 -6.16
CA LYS A 106 2.73 18.56 -7.51
C LYS A 106 3.82 17.51 -7.63
N GLY A 107 5.02 17.79 -7.11
CA GLY A 107 6.13 16.82 -7.10
C GLY A 107 5.75 15.51 -6.39
N PHE A 108 5.11 15.61 -5.22
CA PHE A 108 4.54 14.45 -4.52
C PHE A 108 3.51 13.71 -5.38
N ALA A 109 2.57 14.42 -5.98
CA ALA A 109 1.49 13.82 -6.75
C ALA A 109 1.99 13.08 -8.00
N TYR A 110 2.99 13.63 -8.72
CA TYR A 110 3.62 12.96 -9.86
C TYR A 110 4.33 11.68 -9.45
N THR A 111 5.16 11.73 -8.40
CA THR A 111 5.89 10.54 -7.93
C THR A 111 4.94 9.47 -7.40
N LEU A 112 3.88 9.86 -6.70
CA LEU A 112 2.84 8.96 -6.23
C LEU A 112 2.12 8.28 -7.41
N MET A 113 1.68 9.04 -8.41
CA MET A 113 0.97 8.51 -9.57
C MET A 113 1.83 7.51 -10.36
N ILE A 114 3.07 7.87 -10.65
CA ILE A 114 4.02 6.97 -11.33
C ILE A 114 4.24 5.71 -10.51
N GLY A 115 4.48 5.86 -9.21
CA GLY A 115 4.67 4.75 -8.31
C GLY A 115 3.49 3.78 -8.29
N ILE A 116 2.25 4.28 -8.28
CA ILE A 116 1.04 3.43 -8.33
C ILE A 116 0.94 2.69 -9.66
N VAL A 117 1.12 3.36 -10.79
CA VAL A 117 1.05 2.74 -12.12
C VAL A 117 2.10 1.64 -12.25
N LEU A 118 3.34 1.90 -11.83
CA LEU A 118 4.42 0.90 -11.83
C LEU A 118 4.16 -0.24 -10.84
N SER A 119 3.57 0.04 -9.68
CA SER A 119 3.22 -0.99 -8.71
C SER A 119 2.14 -1.93 -9.24
N MET A 120 1.13 -1.38 -9.91
CA MET A 120 0.09 -2.16 -10.59
C MET A 120 0.69 -3.02 -11.70
N PHE A 121 1.55 -2.44 -12.53
CA PHE A 121 2.23 -3.18 -13.59
C PHE A 121 3.05 -4.35 -13.02
N THR A 122 3.89 -4.10 -12.02
CA THR A 122 4.72 -5.14 -11.41
C THR A 122 3.87 -6.20 -10.70
N ALA A 123 2.80 -5.82 -10.03
CA ALA A 123 1.91 -6.77 -9.36
C ALA A 123 1.14 -7.65 -10.36
N LEU A 124 0.59 -7.07 -11.41
CA LEU A 124 -0.28 -7.79 -12.34
C LEU A 124 0.50 -8.54 -13.42
N VAL A 125 1.61 -8.00 -13.91
CA VAL A 125 2.39 -8.59 -14.99
C VAL A 125 3.57 -9.39 -14.47
N VAL A 126 4.50 -8.75 -13.74
CA VAL A 126 5.74 -9.39 -13.30
C VAL A 126 5.46 -10.53 -12.32
N THR A 127 4.59 -10.30 -11.33
CA THR A 127 4.23 -11.34 -10.37
C THR A 127 3.55 -12.52 -11.04
N ARG A 128 2.68 -12.27 -12.01
CA ARG A 128 2.02 -13.31 -12.78
C ARG A 128 3.04 -14.16 -13.54
N TRP A 129 3.96 -13.52 -14.28
CA TRP A 129 5.00 -14.21 -15.03
C TRP A 129 5.89 -15.06 -14.13
N ILE A 130 6.35 -14.51 -12.99
CA ILE A 130 7.18 -15.23 -12.04
C ILE A 130 6.45 -16.48 -11.50
N LEU A 131 5.18 -16.37 -11.13
CA LEU A 131 4.42 -17.51 -10.60
C LEU A 131 4.18 -18.59 -11.66
N TYR A 132 3.86 -18.21 -12.89
CA TYR A 132 3.72 -19.18 -13.99
C TYR A 132 5.05 -19.82 -14.36
N SER A 133 6.16 -19.09 -14.31
CA SER A 133 7.51 -19.66 -14.55
C SER A 133 7.87 -20.67 -13.47
N PHE A 134 7.60 -20.41 -12.20
CA PHE A 134 7.80 -21.38 -11.12
C PHE A 134 6.97 -22.64 -11.32
N TYR A 135 5.73 -22.51 -11.73
CA TYR A 135 4.87 -23.64 -12.05
C TYR A 135 5.40 -24.45 -13.25
N ALA A 136 5.94 -23.79 -14.28
CA ALA A 136 6.51 -24.43 -15.46
C ALA A 136 7.81 -25.17 -15.15
N ILE A 137 8.65 -24.67 -14.24
CA ILE A 137 9.88 -25.33 -13.78
C ILE A 137 9.60 -26.62 -12.96
N GLY A 138 8.32 -26.87 -12.62
CA GLY A 138 7.93 -28.10 -11.92
C GLY A 138 7.63 -27.90 -10.43
N ILE A 139 7.65 -26.67 -9.90
CA ILE A 139 7.25 -26.36 -8.54
C ILE A 139 5.71 -26.34 -8.48
N ARG A 140 5.10 -27.54 -8.35
CA ARG A 140 3.63 -27.73 -8.36
C ARG A 140 3.04 -28.03 -7.00
N ASP A 141 3.86 -28.19 -5.97
CA ASP A 141 3.41 -28.53 -4.62
C ASP A 141 2.67 -27.33 -4.00
N GLU A 142 1.46 -27.55 -3.50
CA GLU A 142 0.62 -26.55 -2.81
C GLU A 142 1.34 -25.85 -1.67
N LYS A 143 2.32 -26.50 -1.04
CA LYS A 143 3.14 -25.94 0.03
C LYS A 143 3.87 -24.66 -0.41
N PHE A 144 4.30 -24.56 -1.66
CA PHE A 144 5.02 -23.39 -2.18
C PHE A 144 4.11 -22.19 -2.44
N TYR A 145 2.85 -22.44 -2.75
CA TYR A 145 1.84 -21.39 -3.03
C TYR A 145 1.04 -20.98 -1.79
N GLY A 146 1.18 -21.73 -0.70
CA GLY A 146 0.64 -21.43 0.61
C GLY A 146 -0.54 -22.28 1.01
N ARG A 147 -0.25 -23.25 1.88
CA ARG A 147 -1.30 -23.99 2.59
C ARG A 147 -2.03 -23.04 3.53
N ALA A 148 -3.36 -22.98 3.44
CA ALA A 148 -4.15 -22.26 4.42
C ALA A 148 -3.97 -22.96 5.79
N LYS A 149 -3.26 -22.32 6.70
CA LYS A 149 -3.22 -22.77 8.09
C LYS A 149 -4.56 -22.39 8.71
N GLU A 150 -5.29 -23.37 9.23
CA GLU A 150 -6.49 -23.08 10.01
C GLU A 150 -6.14 -22.12 11.14
N ARG A 151 -6.60 -20.87 11.01
CA ARG A 151 -6.43 -19.88 12.07
C ARG A 151 -7.53 -20.11 13.10
N ARG A 152 -7.12 -20.20 14.35
CA ARG A 152 -8.07 -20.24 15.48
C ARG A 152 -9.01 -19.03 15.36
N THR A 153 -10.28 -19.30 15.18
CA THR A 153 -11.30 -18.26 15.07
C THR A 153 -11.41 -17.52 16.41
N LEU A 154 -11.00 -16.28 16.43
CA LEU A 154 -11.22 -15.41 17.60
C LEU A 154 -12.66 -14.92 17.55
N ASN A 155 -13.39 -15.12 18.65
CA ASN A 155 -14.78 -14.68 18.76
C ASN A 155 -14.85 -13.18 19.04
N PHE A 156 -14.67 -12.36 17.99
CA PHE A 156 -14.75 -10.90 18.07
C PHE A 156 -16.16 -10.41 18.40
N LEU A 157 -17.20 -11.10 17.87
CA LEU A 157 -18.58 -10.71 18.14
C LEU A 157 -18.96 -10.85 19.62
N GLY A 158 -18.45 -11.88 20.31
CA GLY A 158 -18.72 -12.07 21.74
C GLY A 158 -18.11 -10.98 22.62
N LYS A 159 -17.03 -10.34 22.16
CA LYS A 159 -16.34 -9.28 22.91
C LYS A 159 -16.55 -7.88 22.32
N ARG A 160 -17.60 -7.69 21.50
CA ARG A 160 -17.89 -6.41 20.83
C ARG A 160 -17.90 -5.21 21.78
N GLY A 161 -18.49 -5.35 22.98
CA GLY A 161 -18.56 -4.27 23.96
C GLY A 161 -17.19 -3.77 24.41
N VAL A 162 -16.22 -4.68 24.56
CA VAL A 162 -14.84 -4.31 24.94
C VAL A 162 -14.18 -3.52 23.80
N PHE A 163 -14.34 -3.94 22.56
CA PHE A 163 -13.76 -3.23 21.41
C PHE A 163 -14.38 -1.85 21.22
N PHE A 164 -15.70 -1.73 21.37
CA PHE A 164 -16.39 -0.43 21.34
C PHE A 164 -15.93 0.48 22.48
N ALA A 165 -15.80 -0.04 23.71
CA ALA A 165 -15.34 0.73 24.84
C ALA A 165 -13.89 1.25 24.65
N VAL A 166 -12.99 0.40 24.13
CA VAL A 166 -11.60 0.80 23.82
C VAL A 166 -11.56 1.86 22.73
N SER A 167 -12.34 1.70 21.67
CA SER A 167 -12.41 2.67 20.58
C SER A 167 -12.95 4.02 21.08
N LEU A 168 -14.05 3.99 21.85
CA LEU A 168 -14.64 5.20 22.41
C LEU A 168 -13.69 5.90 23.39
N ALA A 169 -12.98 5.13 24.23
CA ALA A 169 -11.98 5.68 25.14
C ALA A 169 -10.82 6.37 24.40
N MET A 170 -10.33 5.79 23.30
CA MET A 170 -9.29 6.42 22.47
C MET A 170 -9.79 7.72 21.84
N ILE A 171 -11.01 7.72 21.30
CA ILE A 171 -11.62 8.93 20.71
C ILE A 171 -11.80 10.01 21.79
N ALA A 172 -12.35 9.64 22.96
CA ALA A 172 -12.53 10.57 24.07
C ALA A 172 -11.19 11.14 24.56
N ALA A 173 -10.14 10.32 24.68
CA ALA A 173 -8.80 10.78 25.03
C ALA A 173 -8.25 11.79 24.02
N GLY A 174 -8.50 11.60 22.71
CA GLY A 174 -8.13 12.55 21.68
C GLY A 174 -8.82 13.91 21.84
N PHE A 175 -10.14 13.90 22.05
CA PHE A 175 -10.90 15.15 22.28
C PHE A 175 -10.53 15.85 23.59
N ILE A 176 -10.32 15.09 24.67
CA ILE A 176 -9.84 15.65 25.94
C ILE A 176 -8.47 16.29 25.77
N GLY A 177 -7.54 15.60 25.07
CA GLY A 177 -6.22 16.15 24.76
C GLY A 177 -6.29 17.46 23.99
N MET A 178 -7.14 17.53 22.95
CA MET A 178 -7.38 18.76 22.22
C MET A 178 -7.98 19.88 23.09
N GLY A 179 -8.95 19.55 23.93
CA GLY A 179 -9.57 20.50 24.88
C GLY A 179 -8.57 21.04 25.88
N VAL A 180 -7.74 20.21 26.50
CA VAL A 180 -6.68 20.61 27.41
C VAL A 180 -5.64 21.50 26.73
N HIS A 181 -5.29 21.19 25.49
CA HIS A 181 -4.33 22.00 24.73
C HIS A 181 -4.90 23.38 24.37
N ALA A 182 -6.17 23.41 23.95
CA ALA A 182 -6.90 24.67 23.74
C ALA A 182 -7.00 25.54 25.01
N ALA A 183 -7.28 24.92 26.16
CA ALA A 183 -7.40 25.63 27.41
C ALA A 183 -6.08 26.24 27.90
N LYS A 184 -4.94 25.71 27.47
CA LYS A 184 -3.59 26.26 27.75
C LYS A 184 -3.20 27.43 26.84
N GLY A 185 -4.11 27.91 25.97
CA GLY A 185 -3.88 29.07 25.11
C GLY A 185 -3.07 28.80 23.84
N SER A 186 -2.72 27.55 23.57
CA SER A 186 -1.92 27.16 22.38
C SER A 186 -2.75 26.81 21.15
N GLY A 187 -4.09 27.00 21.21
CA GLY A 187 -4.99 26.51 20.17
C GLY A 187 -5.24 24.99 20.26
N ALA A 188 -6.35 24.49 19.73
CA ALA A 188 -6.69 23.06 19.76
C ALA A 188 -5.70 22.20 18.96
N LEU A 189 -5.13 22.79 17.88
CA LEU A 189 -4.16 22.19 16.98
C LEU A 189 -3.13 23.25 16.57
N ASN A 190 -1.87 22.84 16.39
CA ASN A 190 -0.85 23.70 15.81
C ASN A 190 -0.98 23.68 14.29
N TYR A 191 -1.57 24.72 13.74
CA TYR A 191 -1.69 24.87 12.28
C TYR A 191 -0.39 25.41 11.69
N GLY A 192 0.04 24.87 10.56
CA GLY A 192 1.13 25.42 9.78
C GLY A 192 0.74 26.78 9.15
N LEU A 193 1.74 27.53 8.69
CA LEU A 193 1.56 28.85 8.05
C LEU A 193 0.60 28.83 6.86
N ASP A 194 0.51 27.70 6.15
CA ASP A 194 -0.38 27.50 5.01
C ASP A 194 -1.88 27.59 5.39
N PHE A 195 -2.21 27.31 6.66
CA PHE A 195 -3.59 27.36 7.18
C PHE A 195 -3.89 28.62 7.99
N VAL A 196 -2.89 29.17 8.67
CA VAL A 196 -3.06 30.36 9.51
C VAL A 196 -2.92 31.65 8.67
N GLY A 197 -2.24 31.53 7.53
CA GLY A 197 -1.86 32.69 6.72
C GLY A 197 -0.72 33.48 7.36
N GLY A 198 0.14 34.05 6.56
CA GLY A 198 1.29 34.84 7.01
C GLY A 198 2.43 34.72 6.03
N THR A 199 3.43 35.59 6.17
CA THR A 199 4.69 35.55 5.42
C THR A 199 5.82 35.18 6.37
N SER A 200 6.59 34.14 6.01
CA SER A 200 7.85 33.86 6.72
C SER A 200 8.98 34.61 6.00
N THR A 201 9.63 35.53 6.67
CA THR A 201 10.89 36.14 6.22
C THR A 201 12.03 35.50 6.98
N THR A 202 12.93 34.83 6.25
CA THR A 202 14.26 34.45 6.76
C THR A 202 15.17 35.65 6.58
N ALA A 203 15.61 36.24 7.69
CA ALA A 203 16.72 37.22 7.68
C ALA A 203 18.01 36.40 7.71
N ASP A 204 18.86 36.57 6.67
CA ASP A 204 20.23 36.08 6.63
C ASP A 204 21.13 36.96 7.51
#